data_37910357ebc5964ffba7f693c561ea21
#
_entry.id   37910357ebc5964ffba7f693c561ea21
#
_cell.length_a   1.000
_cell.length_b   1.000
_cell.length_c   1.000
_cell.angle_alpha   90.00
_cell.angle_beta   90.00
_cell.angle_gamma   90.00
#
_symmetry.space_group_name_H-M   'P 1'
#
loop_
_entity.id
_entity.type
_entity.pdbx_description
1 polymer ?
#
loop_
_entity_poly.entity_id
_entity_poly.type
_entity_poly.pdbx_seq_one_letter_code
_entity_poly.pdbx_strand_id
1 'polypeptide(L)'
;YRIDGDEMRELFSNKDYSEKGRRANIDAAQKIAHYLHNQGKDVIVSLVSPYKDQREEFKNNLDWAIKEFYVYYDTGQETRGREHYHVKEYQPPQEKYVDIDTTKDTPLQSLAKIKEFL
;
A
#
# COMPACT_ATOMS: atom_id res chain seq x y z
N TYR A 1 -1.30 -8.00 -12.34
CA TYR A 1 -0.03 -8.20 -11.59
C TYR A 1 -0.16 -7.62 -10.21
N ARG A 2 0.15 -8.43 -9.21
CA ARG A 2 0.12 -8.02 -7.81
C ARG A 2 1.53 -7.85 -7.28
N ILE A 3 1.78 -6.70 -6.63
CA ILE A 3 3.04 -6.41 -5.97
C ILE A 3 2.75 -6.36 -4.47
N ASP A 4 3.37 -7.25 -3.72
CA ASP A 4 3.20 -7.39 -2.28
C ASP A 4 4.48 -6.99 -1.54
N GLY A 5 4.32 -6.32 -0.39
CA GLY A 5 5.46 -5.81 0.37
C GLY A 5 6.42 -6.89 0.85
N ASP A 6 5.89 -8.02 1.31
CA ASP A 6 6.74 -9.12 1.79
C ASP A 6 7.49 -9.79 0.66
N GLU A 7 6.85 -9.96 -0.49
CA GLU A 7 7.50 -10.51 -1.68
C GLU A 7 8.62 -9.60 -2.18
N MET A 8 8.43 -8.29 -2.11
CA MET A 8 9.46 -7.33 -2.49
C MET A 8 10.67 -7.40 -1.56
N ARG A 9 10.43 -7.56 -0.26
CA ARG A 9 11.52 -7.72 0.69
C ARG A 9 12.33 -8.98 0.44
N GLU A 10 11.67 -10.07 0.10
CA GLU A 10 12.32 -11.32 -0.25
C GLU A 10 13.15 -11.17 -1.53
N LEU A 11 12.55 -10.59 -2.56
CA LEU A 11 13.20 -10.41 -3.86
C LEU A 11 14.49 -9.59 -3.76
N PHE A 12 14.47 -8.52 -2.98
CA PHE A 12 15.61 -7.62 -2.83
C PHE A 12 16.43 -7.88 -1.56
N SER A 13 16.12 -8.94 -0.83
CA SER A 13 16.80 -9.29 0.43
C SER A 13 16.82 -8.13 1.42
N ASN A 14 15.74 -7.34 1.47
CA ASN A 14 15.65 -6.19 2.35
C ASN A 14 15.07 -6.60 3.70
N LYS A 15 15.91 -6.63 4.72
CA LYS A 15 15.53 -6.94 6.11
C LYS A 15 15.57 -5.70 7.00
N ASP A 16 15.75 -4.54 6.43
CA ASP A 16 15.84 -3.28 7.15
C ASP A 16 14.44 -2.69 7.35
N TYR A 17 13.97 -2.66 8.59
CA TYR A 17 12.67 -2.10 8.97
C TYR A 17 12.76 -0.67 9.50
N SER A 18 13.93 -0.03 9.38
CA SER A 18 14.08 1.41 9.62
C SER A 18 13.32 2.20 8.53
N GLU A 19 13.18 3.50 8.75
CA GLU A 19 12.56 4.35 7.72
C GLU A 19 13.28 4.23 6.38
N LYS A 20 14.59 4.23 6.39
CA LYS A 20 15.39 4.08 5.16
C LYS A 20 15.07 2.77 4.43
N GLY A 21 15.05 1.66 5.15
CA GLY A 21 14.77 0.35 4.57
C GLY A 21 13.33 0.23 4.08
N ARG A 22 12.39 0.80 4.81
CA ARG A 22 10.98 0.83 4.40
C ARG A 22 10.78 1.67 3.15
N ARG A 23 11.39 2.84 3.08
CA ARG A 23 11.32 3.69 1.89
C ARG A 23 11.94 3.03 0.68
N ALA A 24 13.06 2.32 0.85
CA ALA A 24 13.70 1.58 -0.23
C ALA A 24 12.80 0.47 -0.78
N ASN A 25 12.14 -0.27 0.08
CA ASN A 25 11.22 -1.33 -0.33
C ASN A 25 10.02 -0.77 -1.10
N ILE A 26 9.45 0.31 -0.61
CA ILE A 26 8.33 0.99 -1.26
C ILE A 26 8.75 1.55 -2.62
N ASP A 27 9.90 2.20 -2.69
CA ASP A 27 10.43 2.76 -3.93
C ASP A 27 10.62 1.68 -4.99
N ALA A 28 11.17 0.53 -4.60
CA ALA A 28 11.34 -0.60 -5.51
C ALA A 28 9.99 -1.09 -6.05
N ALA A 29 8.99 -1.23 -5.17
CA ALA A 29 7.64 -1.64 -5.57
C ALA A 29 7.01 -0.65 -6.54
N GLN A 30 7.14 0.64 -6.25
CA GLN A 30 6.60 1.71 -7.10
C GLN A 30 7.24 1.73 -8.48
N LYS A 31 8.54 1.53 -8.55
CA LYS A 31 9.26 1.47 -9.82
C LYS A 31 8.84 0.30 -10.67
N ILE A 32 8.66 -0.86 -10.08
CA ILE A 32 8.17 -2.05 -10.79
C ILE A 32 6.74 -1.82 -11.28
N ALA A 33 5.90 -1.25 -10.43
CA ALA A 33 4.51 -0.93 -10.79
C ALA A 33 4.46 0.05 -11.97
N HIS A 34 5.28 1.09 -11.94
CA HIS A 34 5.38 2.07 -13.02
C HIS A 34 5.81 1.42 -14.33
N TYR A 35 6.84 0.58 -14.28
CA TYR A 35 7.30 -0.16 -15.45
C TYR A 35 6.18 -1.00 -16.06
N LEU A 36 5.48 -1.78 -15.24
CA LEU A 36 4.39 -2.64 -15.72
C LEU A 36 3.21 -1.81 -16.27
N HIS A 37 2.89 -0.70 -15.63
CA HIS A 37 1.86 0.22 -16.12
C HIS A 37 2.22 0.71 -17.53
N ASN A 38 3.47 1.09 -17.76
CA ASN A 38 3.93 1.56 -19.06
C ASN A 38 3.91 0.47 -20.13
N GLN A 39 3.89 -0.80 -19.71
CA GLN A 39 3.73 -1.95 -20.60
C GLN A 39 2.25 -2.29 -20.86
N GLY A 40 1.33 -1.46 -20.39
CA GLY A 40 -0.11 -1.69 -20.56
C GLY A 40 -0.69 -2.73 -19.63
N LYS A 41 -0.04 -3.02 -18.50
CA LYS A 41 -0.51 -4.02 -17.54
C LYS A 41 -1.31 -3.38 -16.41
N ASP A 42 -2.31 -4.10 -15.91
CA ASP A 42 -3.02 -3.73 -14.71
C ASP A 42 -2.20 -4.20 -13.50
N VAL A 43 -1.99 -3.31 -12.54
CA VAL A 43 -1.12 -3.57 -11.38
C VAL A 43 -1.86 -3.23 -10.09
N ILE A 44 -1.76 -4.12 -9.12
CA ILE A 44 -2.23 -3.89 -7.75
C ILE A 44 -1.01 -3.86 -6.85
N VAL A 45 -0.83 -2.77 -6.10
CA VAL A 45 0.27 -2.62 -5.15
C VAL A 45 -0.31 -2.69 -3.74
N SER A 46 0.08 -3.72 -3.00
CA SER A 46 -0.40 -3.99 -1.65
C SER A 46 0.76 -3.79 -0.66
N LEU A 47 0.81 -2.62 -0.06
CA LEU A 47 1.88 -2.21 0.86
C LEU A 47 1.29 -1.47 2.05
N VAL A 48 2.02 -1.48 3.17
CA VAL A 48 1.71 -0.57 4.27
C VAL A 48 1.92 0.88 3.84
N SER A 49 3.02 1.16 3.17
CA SER A 49 3.37 2.46 2.59
C SER A 49 3.03 3.64 3.51
N PRO A 50 3.72 3.77 4.66
CA PRO A 50 3.30 4.69 5.72
C PRO A 50 3.60 6.16 5.47
N TYR A 51 4.40 6.48 4.45
CA TYR A 51 4.90 7.84 4.24
C TYR A 51 4.08 8.56 3.18
N LYS A 52 3.37 9.58 3.59
CA LYS A 52 2.47 10.35 2.72
C LYS A 52 3.20 10.97 1.53
N ASP A 53 4.38 11.57 1.78
CA ASP A 53 5.17 12.20 0.73
C ASP A 53 5.50 11.23 -0.41
N GLN A 54 5.88 10.01 -0.07
CA GLN A 54 6.24 8.99 -1.03
C GLN A 54 5.02 8.53 -1.84
N ARG A 55 3.87 8.36 -1.20
CA ARG A 55 2.63 8.01 -1.90
C ARG A 55 2.17 9.12 -2.85
N GLU A 56 2.19 10.36 -2.38
CA GLU A 56 1.74 11.50 -3.19
C GLU A 56 2.65 11.73 -4.39
N GLU A 57 3.97 11.61 -4.22
CA GLU A 57 4.91 11.70 -5.33
C GLU A 57 4.63 10.64 -6.39
N PHE A 58 4.35 9.40 -5.96
CA PHE A 58 4.04 8.32 -6.88
C PHE A 58 2.78 8.62 -7.69
N LYS A 59 1.72 9.10 -7.05
CA LYS A 59 0.48 9.48 -7.74
C LYS A 59 0.72 10.59 -8.75
N ASN A 60 1.51 11.60 -8.38
CA ASN A 60 1.84 12.71 -9.28
C ASN A 60 2.66 12.25 -10.50
N ASN A 61 3.61 11.35 -10.30
CA ASN A 61 4.46 10.84 -11.38
C ASN A 61 3.68 10.05 -12.43
N LEU A 62 2.51 9.54 -12.10
CA LEU A 62 1.66 8.78 -13.00
C LEU A 62 0.40 9.54 -13.42
N ASP A 63 0.42 10.89 -13.30
CA ASP A 63 -0.69 11.77 -13.70
C ASP A 63 -2.04 11.31 -13.16
N TRP A 64 -2.04 10.84 -11.88
CA TRP A 64 -3.24 10.39 -11.20
C TRP A 64 -3.92 9.17 -11.84
N ALA A 65 -3.19 8.39 -12.63
CA ALA A 65 -3.65 7.10 -13.14
C ALA A 65 -3.80 6.05 -12.03
N ILE A 66 -3.40 6.39 -10.82
CA ILE A 66 -3.43 5.51 -9.65
C ILE A 66 -4.69 5.79 -8.82
N LYS A 67 -5.37 4.73 -8.44
CA LYS A 67 -6.43 4.79 -7.43
C LYS A 67 -5.86 4.28 -6.12
N GLU A 68 -5.94 5.11 -5.10
CA GLU A 68 -5.45 4.78 -3.75
C GLU A 68 -6.63 4.34 -2.88
N PHE A 69 -6.47 3.19 -2.23
CA PHE A 69 -7.44 2.67 -1.27
C PHE A 69 -6.78 2.61 0.09
N TYR A 70 -7.35 3.31 1.06
CA TYR A 70 -6.92 3.24 2.44
C TYR A 70 -7.75 2.16 3.14
N VAL A 71 -7.12 1.01 3.34
CA VAL A 71 -7.77 -0.16 3.95
C VAL A 71 -7.31 -0.24 5.40
N TYR A 72 -8.26 -0.22 6.33
CA TYR A 72 -7.92 -0.22 7.75
C TYR A 72 -8.89 -1.07 8.56
N TYR A 73 -8.46 -1.41 9.75
CA TYR A 73 -9.21 -2.19 10.72
C TYR A 73 -9.05 -1.52 12.08
N ASP A 74 -10.13 -0.91 12.58
CA ASP A 74 -10.11 -0.08 13.78
C ASP A 74 -10.87 -0.74 14.91
N THR A 75 -10.25 -1.65 15.63
CA THR A 75 -10.85 -2.30 16.81
C THR A 75 -10.21 -1.87 18.11
N GLY A 76 -9.13 -1.07 18.07
CA GLY A 76 -8.35 -0.76 19.25
C GLY A 76 -7.57 -1.95 19.79
N GLN A 77 -7.51 -3.04 19.04
CA GLN A 77 -6.80 -4.25 19.46
C GLN A 77 -5.36 -4.27 19.01
N GLU A 78 -4.58 -5.10 19.68
CA GLU A 78 -3.18 -5.30 19.38
C GLU A 78 -2.95 -5.96 18.02
N THR A 79 -1.73 -5.84 17.52
CA THR A 79 -1.29 -6.38 16.23
C THR A 79 -1.14 -7.91 16.23
N ARG A 80 -1.45 -8.60 17.32
CA ARG A 80 -1.43 -10.06 17.48
C ARG A 80 -0.05 -10.67 17.19
N GLY A 81 0.99 -10.12 17.80
CA GLY A 81 2.35 -10.64 17.67
C GLY A 81 3.08 -10.13 16.42
N ARG A 82 2.48 -9.22 15.68
CA ARG A 82 3.13 -8.60 14.51
C ARG A 82 3.65 -7.20 14.82
N GLU A 83 3.98 -6.93 16.06
CA GLU A 83 4.40 -5.61 16.51
C GLU A 83 5.60 -5.08 15.75
N HIS A 84 6.51 -5.95 15.35
CA HIS A 84 7.71 -5.55 14.58
C HIS A 84 7.37 -5.12 13.13
N TYR A 85 6.19 -5.47 12.63
CA TYR A 85 5.70 -4.97 11.33
C TYR A 85 4.87 -3.70 11.47
N HIS A 86 4.45 -3.37 12.69
CA HIS A 86 3.62 -2.20 12.93
C HIS A 86 4.42 -0.92 12.73
N VAL A 87 3.82 0.03 12.02
CA VAL A 87 4.40 1.36 11.81
C VAL A 87 3.63 2.36 12.65
N LYS A 88 4.22 2.77 13.76
CA LYS A 88 3.58 3.72 14.71
C LYS A 88 3.37 5.09 14.10
N GLU A 89 4.18 5.45 13.12
CA GLU A 89 4.17 6.77 12.49
C GLU A 89 3.50 6.74 11.12
N TYR A 90 2.50 5.87 10.96
CA TYR A 90 1.75 5.82 9.71
C TYR A 90 1.05 7.17 9.46
N GLN A 91 1.24 7.71 8.27
CA GLN A 91 0.66 8.97 7.83
C GLN A 91 -0.54 8.68 6.92
N PRO A 92 -1.78 8.84 7.43
CA PRO A 92 -2.96 8.53 6.62
C PRO A 92 -3.09 9.41 5.40
N PRO A 93 -3.73 8.92 4.31
CA PRO A 93 -4.01 9.78 3.17
C PRO A 93 -5.01 10.86 3.53
N GLN A 94 -4.93 12.01 2.88
CA GLN A 94 -5.80 13.15 3.13
C GLN A 94 -6.55 13.61 1.89
N GLU A 95 -6.11 13.22 0.69
CA GLU A 95 -6.68 13.67 -0.56
C GLU A 95 -6.72 12.53 -1.60
N LYS A 96 -7.78 12.52 -2.39
CA LYS A 96 -7.91 11.63 -3.56
C LYS A 96 -7.66 10.16 -3.24
N TYR A 97 -8.38 9.66 -2.24
CA TYR A 97 -8.31 8.26 -1.85
C TYR A 97 -9.72 7.74 -1.56
N VAL A 98 -9.85 6.42 -1.52
CA VAL A 98 -11.08 5.73 -1.13
C VAL A 98 -10.87 5.09 0.23
N ASP A 99 -11.78 5.35 1.15
CA ASP A 99 -11.73 4.86 2.52
C ASP A 99 -12.43 3.50 2.61
N ILE A 100 -11.70 2.47 3.02
CA ILE A 100 -12.22 1.11 3.16
C ILE A 100 -12.03 0.65 4.60
N ASP A 101 -13.10 0.75 5.38
CA ASP A 101 -13.13 0.27 6.76
C ASP A 101 -13.53 -1.21 6.77
N THR A 102 -12.61 -2.07 7.21
CA THR A 102 -12.82 -3.51 7.25
C THR A 102 -13.23 -4.01 8.64
N THR A 103 -13.47 -3.11 9.58
CA THR A 103 -13.74 -3.47 10.97
C THR A 103 -14.94 -4.41 11.12
N LYS A 104 -16.01 -4.16 10.38
CA LYS A 104 -17.26 -4.92 10.44
C LYS A 104 -17.58 -5.68 9.16
N ASP A 105 -16.78 -5.52 8.12
CA ASP A 105 -17.03 -6.13 6.82
C ASP A 105 -16.24 -7.41 6.65
N THR A 106 -16.82 -8.36 5.91
CA THR A 106 -16.08 -9.52 5.44
C THR A 106 -15.13 -9.10 4.31
N PRO A 107 -14.10 -9.89 3.99
CA PRO A 107 -13.25 -9.60 2.83
C PRO A 107 -14.03 -9.46 1.53
N LEU A 108 -15.09 -10.24 1.33
CA LEU A 108 -15.94 -10.13 0.13
C LEU A 108 -16.69 -8.81 0.08
N GLN A 109 -17.18 -8.32 1.22
CA GLN A 109 -17.86 -7.02 1.30
C GLN A 109 -16.90 -5.88 0.99
N SER A 110 -15.69 -5.93 1.54
CA SER A 110 -14.65 -4.93 1.26
C SER A 110 -14.26 -4.94 -0.21
N LEU A 111 -14.11 -6.13 -0.80
CA LEU A 111 -13.80 -6.27 -2.22
C LEU A 111 -14.90 -5.65 -3.11
N ALA A 112 -16.16 -5.85 -2.74
CA ALA A 112 -17.29 -5.27 -3.47
C ALA A 112 -17.22 -3.74 -3.48
N LYS A 113 -16.86 -3.13 -2.36
CA LYS A 113 -16.67 -1.68 -2.26
C LYS A 113 -15.55 -1.19 -3.17
N ILE A 114 -14.42 -1.91 -3.20
CA ILE A 114 -13.29 -1.57 -4.06
C ILE A 114 -13.69 -1.64 -5.53
N LYS A 115 -14.42 -2.67 -5.93
CA LYS A 115 -14.85 -2.87 -7.32
C LYS A 115 -15.72 -1.75 -7.85
N GLU A 116 -16.46 -1.06 -6.99
CA GLU A 116 -17.28 0.08 -7.41
C GLU A 116 -16.45 1.23 -7.99
N PHE A 117 -15.16 1.28 -7.68
CA PHE A 117 -14.26 2.35 -8.11
C PHE A 117 -13.32 1.93 -9.27
N LEU A 118 -13.44 0.71 -9.75
CA LEU A 118 -12.59 0.19 -10.83
C LEU A 118 -13.23 0.31 -12.24
#